data_8b12ae4844d4f006b729c78eaba26e46
#
_entry.id   8b12ae4844d4f006b729c78eaba26e46
#
_cell.length_a   1.000
_cell.length_b   1.000
_cell.length_c   1.000
_cell.angle_alpha   90.00
_cell.angle_beta   90.00
_cell.angle_gamma   90.00
#
_symmetry.space_group_name_H-M   'P 1'
#
loop_
_entity.id
_entity.type
_entity.pdbx_description
1 polymer ?
#
loop_
_entity_poly.entity_id
_entity_poly.type
_entity_poly.pdbx_seq_one_letter_code
_entity_poly.pdbx_strand_id
1 'polypeptide(L)'
;RMIGVSWVASVALLLSAIWYGANAQGTMEQQVRVEQLALTDPVKAAQEVLKFHGIFSPNLALWAVFNNISGHGDEQVPWGRGAFYRWDPWTLGATDTGYFWLPREFNMFKLNRTFVIASKDGKVAKSPFYVNKEYDPKKIERAVVFWPGQWRDSWRYANYVGNAFHVALKYPELDVKSDNVLIILPLFMNQKDESRHALREDEISFSGSGWSVGGTVRQPREFRHLSSFDVMDKYIDMLMDKNQFPNLKKIVVGGHSMGAQASLRYAFVRDKPEQDHAVKFWVGNPGAYVWLNDKRPFSTKKCRNYDSWPYGISDPKTIPAYARHRAGKNGSKLVENFLKHRVHFAVSLDDNGHGVSNCAGSVQGPTRICRAAEWIVQHGNTTEYEWPDSHTVNFLPGVSHQDYPTLAYYGTIKFLFSPCH
;
A
#
# COMPACT_ATOMS: atom_id res chain seq x y z
N ARG A 1 -39.42 21.05 -16.60
CA ARG A 1 -38.95 21.80 -15.42
C ARG A 1 -38.16 20.84 -14.52
N MET A 2 -36.90 20.64 -14.86
CA MET A 2 -35.93 19.98 -13.97
C MET A 2 -34.55 20.58 -14.32
N ILE A 3 -34.32 21.80 -13.89
CA ILE A 3 -32.99 22.45 -13.92
C ILE A 3 -32.93 23.29 -12.63
N GLY A 4 -32.55 22.69 -11.53
CA GLY A 4 -32.50 23.43 -10.26
C GLY A 4 -31.64 22.86 -9.17
N VAL A 5 -31.15 21.61 -9.30
CA VAL A 5 -30.44 20.93 -8.19
C VAL A 5 -28.92 20.90 -8.39
N SER A 6 -28.43 21.11 -9.62
CA SER A 6 -27.00 21.03 -9.94
C SER A 6 -26.18 22.22 -9.42
N TRP A 7 -26.77 23.41 -9.31
CA TRP A 7 -26.03 24.64 -8.95
C TRP A 7 -25.78 24.80 -7.45
N VAL A 8 -26.68 24.31 -6.62
CA VAL A 8 -26.55 24.45 -5.16
C VAL A 8 -25.45 23.53 -4.60
N ALA A 9 -25.32 22.32 -5.15
CA ALA A 9 -24.26 21.40 -4.75
C ALA A 9 -22.86 21.87 -5.19
N SER A 10 -22.77 22.47 -6.38
CA SER A 10 -21.50 23.02 -6.88
C SER A 10 -21.09 24.30 -6.14
N VAL A 11 -22.03 25.14 -5.74
CA VAL A 11 -21.77 26.34 -4.95
C VAL A 11 -21.42 26.00 -3.49
N ALA A 12 -22.04 24.99 -2.90
CA ALA A 12 -21.70 24.52 -1.55
C ALA A 12 -20.29 23.90 -1.50
N LEU A 13 -19.86 23.16 -2.54
CA LEU A 13 -18.51 22.65 -2.68
C LEU A 13 -17.48 23.78 -2.91
N LEU A 14 -17.82 24.78 -3.70
CA LEU A 14 -16.99 25.99 -3.90
C LEU A 14 -16.91 26.84 -2.63
N LEU A 15 -17.99 27.03 -1.89
CA LEU A 15 -17.99 27.81 -0.65
C LEU A 15 -17.30 27.08 0.50
N SER A 16 -17.40 25.75 0.60
CA SER A 16 -16.59 24.98 1.56
C SER A 16 -15.10 25.00 1.18
N ALA A 17 -14.75 24.95 -0.10
CA ALA A 17 -13.39 25.10 -0.56
C ALA A 17 -12.81 26.50 -0.26
N ILE A 18 -13.63 27.55 -0.35
CA ILE A 18 -13.21 28.94 -0.04
C ILE A 18 -13.01 29.16 1.47
N TRP A 19 -13.81 28.52 2.33
CA TRP A 19 -13.65 28.67 3.78
C TRP A 19 -12.49 27.85 4.37
N TYR A 20 -12.15 26.72 3.74
CA TYR A 20 -10.99 25.88 4.13
C TYR A 20 -9.69 26.24 3.40
N GLY A 21 -9.74 27.07 2.38
CA GLY A 21 -8.61 27.39 1.49
C GLY A 21 -7.59 28.42 2.00
N ALA A 22 -7.74 28.90 3.24
CA ALA A 22 -6.84 29.96 3.74
C ALA A 22 -5.55 29.46 4.39
N ASN A 23 -5.38 28.14 4.63
CA ASN A 23 -4.19 27.65 5.36
C ASN A 23 -3.66 26.33 4.78
N ALA A 24 -2.61 26.42 3.99
CA ALA A 24 -1.49 25.48 4.02
C ALA A 24 -1.51 24.23 3.13
N GLN A 25 -2.57 23.88 2.42
CA GLN A 25 -2.62 22.61 1.65
C GLN A 25 -2.60 22.79 0.12
N GLY A 26 -2.47 24.01 -0.34
CA GLY A 26 -2.74 24.33 -1.73
C GLY A 26 -4.25 24.35 -2.03
N THR A 27 -4.67 25.22 -2.94
CA THR A 27 -6.05 25.22 -3.43
C THR A 27 -6.33 23.94 -4.21
N MET A 28 -7.60 23.58 -4.39
CA MET A 28 -7.99 22.44 -5.23
C MET A 28 -7.43 22.60 -6.65
N GLU A 29 -7.40 23.80 -7.19
CA GLU A 29 -6.81 24.11 -8.50
C GLU A 29 -5.32 23.76 -8.53
N GLN A 30 -4.56 24.13 -7.49
CA GLN A 30 -3.13 23.79 -7.38
C GLN A 30 -2.94 22.25 -7.26
N GLN A 31 -3.79 21.59 -6.50
CA GLN A 31 -3.74 20.13 -6.37
C GLN A 31 -3.99 19.41 -7.71
N VAL A 32 -5.01 19.85 -8.47
CA VAL A 32 -5.30 19.33 -9.82
C VAL A 32 -4.14 19.59 -10.78
N ARG A 33 -3.51 20.77 -10.70
CA ARG A 33 -2.32 21.08 -11.49
C ARG A 33 -1.15 20.14 -11.16
N VAL A 34 -0.91 19.83 -9.89
CA VAL A 34 0.11 18.86 -9.46
C VAL A 34 -0.19 17.48 -10.00
N GLU A 35 -1.44 17.04 -9.92
CA GLU A 35 -1.88 15.76 -10.49
C GLU A 35 -1.54 15.64 -11.97
N GLN A 36 -1.89 16.67 -12.77
CA GLN A 36 -1.62 16.67 -14.22
C GLN A 36 -0.11 16.71 -14.51
N LEU A 37 0.63 17.51 -13.76
CA LEU A 37 2.08 17.61 -13.92
C LEU A 37 2.79 16.30 -13.64
N ALA A 38 2.32 15.53 -12.65
CA ALA A 38 2.93 14.25 -12.26
C ALA A 38 2.87 13.17 -13.36
N LEU A 39 1.95 13.29 -14.31
CA LEU A 39 1.85 12.37 -15.45
C LEU A 39 3.05 12.45 -16.39
N THR A 40 3.74 13.59 -16.43
CA THR A 40 4.89 13.84 -17.31
C THR A 40 6.18 14.12 -16.56
N ASP A 41 6.10 14.72 -15.38
CA ASP A 41 7.25 15.12 -14.55
C ASP A 41 6.92 14.96 -13.05
N PRO A 42 7.05 13.74 -12.50
CA PRO A 42 6.79 13.48 -11.09
C PRO A 42 7.67 14.30 -10.13
N VAL A 43 8.92 14.55 -10.51
CA VAL A 43 9.87 15.31 -9.68
C VAL A 43 9.45 16.76 -9.56
N LYS A 44 9.11 17.39 -10.68
CA LYS A 44 8.61 18.77 -10.69
C LYS A 44 7.27 18.89 -9.96
N ALA A 45 6.38 17.92 -10.12
CA ALA A 45 5.13 17.87 -9.37
C ALA A 45 5.39 17.83 -7.86
N ALA A 46 6.32 17.00 -7.40
CA ALA A 46 6.72 16.91 -5.99
C ALA A 46 7.35 18.22 -5.49
N GLN A 47 8.16 18.90 -6.31
CA GLN A 47 8.69 20.24 -5.99
C GLN A 47 7.57 21.28 -5.80
N GLU A 48 6.52 21.24 -6.64
CA GLU A 48 5.35 22.09 -6.45
C GLU A 48 4.61 21.78 -5.14
N VAL A 49 4.45 20.49 -4.80
CA VAL A 49 3.87 20.08 -3.51
C VAL A 49 4.63 20.69 -2.34
N LEU A 50 5.96 20.68 -2.36
CA LEU A 50 6.77 21.22 -1.26
C LEU A 50 6.58 22.73 -1.07
N LYS A 51 6.18 23.48 -2.09
CA LYS A 51 5.94 24.92 -1.99
C LYS A 51 4.72 25.27 -1.13
N PHE A 52 3.68 24.44 -1.13
CA PHE A 52 2.45 24.72 -0.40
C PHE A 52 2.15 23.75 0.76
N HIS A 53 2.83 22.61 0.84
CA HIS A 53 2.73 21.70 1.99
C HIS A 53 3.79 21.94 3.08
N GLY A 54 4.68 22.91 2.90
CA GLY A 54 5.64 23.31 3.93
C GLY A 54 5.00 23.99 5.15
N ILE A 55 3.72 24.35 5.08
CA ILE A 55 2.97 24.96 6.18
C ILE A 55 2.03 23.90 6.76
N PHE A 56 2.39 23.43 7.93
CA PHE A 56 1.61 22.47 8.69
C PHE A 56 0.28 23.09 9.15
N SER A 57 -0.83 22.59 8.63
CA SER A 57 -2.14 22.78 9.26
C SER A 57 -2.55 21.48 9.92
N PRO A 58 -2.63 21.43 11.26
CA PRO A 58 -3.16 20.26 11.96
C PRO A 58 -4.68 20.24 11.83
N ASN A 59 -5.21 20.10 10.61
CA ASN A 59 -6.66 19.98 10.46
C ASN A 59 -7.11 18.57 10.79
N LEU A 60 -6.85 18.19 12.06
CA LEU A 60 -7.31 16.96 12.70
C LEU A 60 -8.84 16.77 12.58
N ALA A 61 -9.59 17.87 12.44
CA ALA A 61 -11.04 17.83 12.32
C ALA A 61 -11.50 17.18 11.01
N LEU A 62 -10.88 17.51 9.88
CA LEU A 62 -11.18 16.85 8.60
C LEU A 62 -10.81 15.38 8.62
N TRP A 63 -9.63 15.05 9.13
CA TRP A 63 -9.20 13.65 9.27
C TRP A 63 -10.14 12.85 10.19
N ALA A 64 -10.60 13.42 11.30
CA ALA A 64 -11.54 12.78 12.21
C ALA A 64 -12.94 12.59 11.57
N VAL A 65 -13.42 13.58 10.82
CA VAL A 65 -14.68 13.48 10.08
C VAL A 65 -14.62 12.36 9.04
N PHE A 66 -13.55 12.27 8.29
CA PHE A 66 -13.38 11.27 7.22
C PHE A 66 -13.11 9.86 7.75
N ASN A 67 -12.51 9.70 8.92
CA ASN A 67 -12.32 8.38 9.53
C ASN A 67 -13.55 7.80 10.24
N ASN A 68 -14.52 8.63 10.58
CA ASN A 68 -15.79 8.20 11.18
C ASN A 68 -16.81 7.75 10.13
N ILE A 69 -16.50 7.88 8.85
CA ILE A 69 -17.43 7.46 7.81
C ILE A 69 -17.32 5.95 7.65
N SER A 70 -18.44 5.32 7.86
CA SER A 70 -18.67 3.89 7.79
C SER A 70 -18.14 3.28 6.50
N GLY A 71 -16.92 2.82 6.42
CA GLY A 71 -16.38 1.90 5.42
C GLY A 71 -16.77 2.00 3.95
N HIS A 72 -17.66 2.90 3.58
CA HIS A 72 -18.09 3.12 2.21
C HIS A 72 -17.12 4.07 1.50
N GLY A 73 -16.76 5.17 2.14
CA GLY A 73 -15.88 6.19 1.57
C GLY A 73 -16.43 6.93 0.35
N ASP A 74 -17.58 6.53 -0.16
CA ASP A 74 -18.21 7.05 -1.37
C ASP A 74 -18.77 8.46 -1.21
N GLU A 75 -19.10 8.86 0.00
CA GLU A 75 -19.54 10.20 0.36
C GLU A 75 -18.41 11.22 0.43
N GLN A 76 -17.16 10.78 0.42
CA GLN A 76 -15.99 11.61 0.64
C GLN A 76 -15.41 12.21 -0.65
N VAL A 77 -15.51 11.48 -1.73
CA VAL A 77 -14.98 11.86 -3.04
C VAL A 77 -15.93 11.43 -4.16
N PRO A 78 -16.07 12.20 -5.25
CA PRO A 78 -17.00 11.90 -6.33
C PRO A 78 -16.79 10.53 -7.00
N TRP A 79 -15.54 10.11 -7.18
CA TRP A 79 -15.21 8.82 -7.79
C TRP A 79 -15.45 7.62 -6.87
N GLY A 80 -15.60 7.85 -5.57
CA GLY A 80 -15.94 6.83 -4.59
C GLY A 80 -17.43 6.48 -4.56
N ARG A 81 -18.29 7.25 -5.24
CA ARG A 81 -19.74 7.02 -5.24
C ARG A 81 -20.10 5.67 -5.85
N GLY A 82 -21.06 5.01 -5.22
CA GLY A 82 -21.56 3.73 -5.68
C GLY A 82 -20.70 2.55 -5.28
N ALA A 83 -20.00 2.64 -4.15
CA ALA A 83 -19.37 1.49 -3.53
C ALA A 83 -20.35 0.32 -3.45
N PHE A 84 -19.96 -0.82 -3.98
CA PHE A 84 -20.82 -1.98 -4.13
C PHE A 84 -21.04 -2.71 -2.80
N TYR A 85 -19.95 -2.85 -2.03
CA TYR A 85 -19.98 -3.51 -0.74
C TYR A 85 -20.03 -2.50 0.39
N ARG A 86 -21.05 -2.56 1.21
CA ARG A 86 -21.11 -1.82 2.45
C ARG A 86 -20.15 -2.42 3.46
N TRP A 87 -19.59 -1.55 4.32
CA TRP A 87 -18.89 -2.03 5.49
C TRP A 87 -19.85 -2.89 6.31
N ASP A 88 -19.50 -4.14 6.50
CA ASP A 88 -20.28 -5.02 7.35
C ASP A 88 -19.95 -4.71 8.82
N PRO A 89 -20.94 -4.24 9.63
CA PRO A 89 -20.70 -3.96 11.04
C PRO A 89 -20.33 -5.19 11.86
N TRP A 90 -20.53 -6.39 11.30
CA TRP A 90 -20.12 -7.67 11.91
C TRP A 90 -18.65 -7.98 11.69
N THR A 91 -17.97 -7.30 10.77
CA THR A 91 -16.53 -7.43 10.65
C THR A 91 -15.86 -6.76 11.85
N LEU A 92 -14.87 -7.45 12.39
CA LEU A 92 -14.11 -6.98 13.54
C LEU A 92 -13.52 -5.59 13.26
N GLY A 93 -13.78 -4.66 14.16
CA GLY A 93 -13.17 -3.34 14.12
C GLY A 93 -11.65 -3.42 14.21
N ALA A 94 -10.97 -2.36 13.76
CA ALA A 94 -9.54 -2.22 13.93
C ALA A 94 -9.16 -2.30 15.41
N THR A 95 -8.17 -3.14 15.76
CA THR A 95 -7.70 -3.28 17.13
C THR A 95 -6.20 -3.58 17.19
N ASP A 96 -5.53 -3.02 18.19
CA ASP A 96 -4.15 -3.34 18.53
C ASP A 96 -4.04 -4.41 19.64
N THR A 97 -5.17 -4.82 20.22
CA THR A 97 -5.20 -5.82 21.31
C THR A 97 -5.25 -7.26 20.82
N GLY A 98 -5.40 -7.48 19.52
CA GLY A 98 -5.52 -8.80 18.88
C GLY A 98 -6.97 -9.22 18.62
N TYR A 99 -7.13 -10.14 17.69
CA TYR A 99 -8.44 -10.64 17.24
C TYR A 99 -8.73 -12.01 17.86
N PHE A 100 -10.01 -12.28 18.20
CA PHE A 100 -10.45 -13.56 18.74
C PHE A 100 -10.85 -14.57 17.65
N TRP A 101 -11.24 -14.06 16.47
CA TRP A 101 -11.69 -14.87 15.35
C TRP A 101 -11.45 -14.08 14.05
N LEU A 102 -11.55 -14.76 12.93
CA LEU A 102 -11.42 -14.19 11.60
C LEU A 102 -12.72 -14.39 10.84
N PRO A 103 -13.24 -13.37 10.14
CA PRO A 103 -14.40 -13.54 9.26
C PRO A 103 -14.19 -14.69 8.28
N ARG A 104 -15.13 -15.63 8.20
CA ARG A 104 -14.97 -16.80 7.31
C ARG A 104 -15.29 -16.44 5.87
N GLU A 105 -16.34 -15.66 5.73
CA GLU A 105 -16.88 -15.28 4.43
C GLU A 105 -17.63 -13.96 4.53
N PHE A 106 -17.41 -13.07 3.57
CA PHE A 106 -18.09 -11.78 3.48
C PHE A 106 -17.96 -11.24 2.05
N ASN A 107 -18.98 -10.49 1.60
CA ASN A 107 -19.00 -9.87 0.27
C ASN A 107 -18.56 -10.86 -0.83
N MET A 108 -17.53 -10.56 -1.58
CA MET A 108 -16.97 -11.44 -2.61
C MET A 108 -15.81 -12.34 -2.12
N PHE A 109 -15.51 -12.36 -0.83
CA PHE A 109 -14.32 -13.03 -0.29
C PHE A 109 -14.65 -14.18 0.65
N LYS A 110 -13.77 -15.18 0.64
CA LYS A 110 -13.71 -16.28 1.62
C LYS A 110 -12.30 -16.41 2.20
N LEU A 111 -12.24 -16.89 3.45
CA LEU A 111 -10.99 -17.18 4.14
C LEU A 111 -10.47 -18.57 3.72
N ASN A 112 -9.28 -18.60 3.15
CA ASN A 112 -8.52 -19.83 2.92
C ASN A 112 -7.50 -20.01 4.04
N ARG A 113 -7.49 -21.18 4.69
CA ARG A 113 -6.58 -21.55 5.77
C ARG A 113 -5.74 -22.79 5.44
N THR A 114 -5.66 -23.15 4.16
CA THR A 114 -5.03 -24.43 3.74
C THR A 114 -3.71 -24.22 3.03
N PHE A 115 -3.30 -22.99 2.74
CA PHE A 115 -2.09 -22.70 1.98
C PHE A 115 -0.83 -23.02 2.79
N VAL A 116 -0.18 -24.10 2.43
CA VAL A 116 1.10 -24.53 3.02
C VAL A 116 2.24 -23.77 2.34
N ILE A 117 2.99 -23.01 3.13
CA ILE A 117 4.15 -22.23 2.66
C ILE A 117 5.48 -22.94 2.91
N ALA A 118 5.51 -23.86 3.88
CA ALA A 118 6.69 -24.68 4.18
C ALA A 118 6.30 -25.97 4.90
N SER A 119 7.15 -26.98 4.76
CA SER A 119 7.05 -28.26 5.48
C SER A 119 8.43 -28.67 5.96
N LYS A 120 8.51 -29.18 7.19
CA LYS A 120 9.73 -29.70 7.80
C LYS A 120 9.40 -30.75 8.86
N ASP A 121 10.01 -31.93 8.79
CA ASP A 121 9.91 -33.01 9.79
C ASP A 121 8.45 -33.37 10.15
N GLY A 122 7.58 -33.47 9.13
CA GLY A 122 6.16 -33.76 9.29
C GLY A 122 5.29 -32.59 9.78
N LYS A 123 5.89 -31.45 10.12
CA LYS A 123 5.19 -30.21 10.47
C LYS A 123 5.02 -29.32 9.26
N VAL A 124 3.98 -28.48 9.29
CA VAL A 124 3.68 -27.51 8.23
C VAL A 124 3.56 -26.12 8.80
N ALA A 125 3.87 -25.12 7.97
CA ALA A 125 3.52 -23.71 8.19
C ALA A 125 2.50 -23.30 7.15
N LYS A 126 1.38 -22.76 7.59
CA LYS A 126 0.31 -22.25 6.73
C LYS A 126 0.21 -20.73 6.83
N SER A 127 -0.08 -20.11 5.71
CA SER A 127 -0.39 -18.68 5.63
C SER A 127 -1.85 -18.50 5.23
N PRO A 128 -2.76 -18.16 6.16
CA PRO A 128 -4.15 -17.91 5.80
C PRO A 128 -4.29 -16.60 5.01
N PHE A 129 -5.33 -16.54 4.14
CA PHE A 129 -5.58 -15.37 3.31
C PHE A 129 -7.05 -15.29 2.88
N TYR A 130 -7.51 -14.09 2.55
CA TYR A 130 -8.78 -13.89 1.85
C TYR A 130 -8.59 -13.94 0.35
N VAL A 131 -9.55 -14.54 -0.34
CA VAL A 131 -9.55 -14.68 -1.81
C VAL A 131 -10.99 -14.63 -2.31
N ASN A 132 -11.19 -14.30 -3.59
CA ASN A 132 -12.49 -14.36 -4.26
C ASN A 132 -13.19 -15.69 -3.96
N LYS A 133 -14.49 -15.66 -3.61
CA LYS A 133 -15.29 -16.86 -3.29
C LYS A 133 -15.27 -17.89 -4.42
N GLU A 134 -15.47 -17.38 -5.62
CA GLU A 134 -15.53 -18.17 -6.82
C GLU A 134 -14.59 -17.55 -7.87
N TYR A 135 -13.77 -18.37 -8.48
CA TYR A 135 -12.94 -18.02 -9.61
C TYR A 135 -12.52 -19.28 -10.35
N ASP A 136 -12.33 -19.14 -11.66
CA ASP A 136 -11.71 -20.16 -12.50
C ASP A 136 -10.23 -19.80 -12.72
N PRO A 137 -9.27 -20.56 -12.20
CA PRO A 137 -7.85 -20.27 -12.39
C PRO A 137 -7.43 -20.09 -13.84
N LYS A 138 -8.13 -20.77 -14.77
CA LYS A 138 -7.84 -20.70 -16.21
C LYS A 138 -8.27 -19.37 -16.84
N LYS A 139 -9.18 -18.64 -16.21
CA LYS A 139 -9.63 -17.32 -16.66
C LYS A 139 -8.83 -16.17 -16.07
N ILE A 140 -8.07 -16.41 -15.00
CA ILE A 140 -7.33 -15.36 -14.32
C ILE A 140 -6.15 -14.91 -15.18
N GLU A 141 -6.16 -13.64 -15.54
CA GLU A 141 -5.09 -12.96 -16.26
C GLU A 141 -4.27 -12.02 -15.37
N ARG A 142 -4.86 -11.57 -14.25
CA ARG A 142 -4.27 -10.60 -13.31
C ARG A 142 -4.52 -11.03 -11.88
N ALA A 143 -3.57 -10.76 -11.02
CA ALA A 143 -3.74 -10.95 -9.59
C ALA A 143 -3.29 -9.70 -8.81
N VAL A 144 -4.02 -9.39 -7.75
CA VAL A 144 -3.66 -8.37 -6.77
C VAL A 144 -3.42 -9.05 -5.44
N VAL A 145 -2.20 -8.95 -4.92
CA VAL A 145 -1.84 -9.43 -3.58
C VAL A 145 -1.63 -8.21 -2.69
N PHE A 146 -2.45 -8.05 -1.65
CA PHE A 146 -2.51 -6.81 -0.94
C PHE A 146 -2.16 -6.94 0.55
N TRP A 147 -1.14 -6.18 1.00
CA TRP A 147 -0.74 -6.10 2.40
C TRP A 147 -1.80 -5.41 3.25
N PRO A 148 -2.06 -5.87 4.48
CA PRO A 148 -2.95 -5.15 5.39
C PRO A 148 -2.34 -3.84 5.88
N GLY A 149 -3.19 -2.97 6.45
CA GLY A 149 -2.73 -1.80 7.18
C GLY A 149 -2.21 -2.13 8.59
N GLN A 150 -2.02 -1.10 9.39
CA GLN A 150 -1.45 -1.18 10.74
C GLN A 150 -2.16 -2.21 11.65
N TRP A 151 -3.47 -2.38 11.48
CA TRP A 151 -4.30 -3.23 12.34
C TRP A 151 -4.33 -4.70 11.90
N ARG A 152 -3.64 -5.07 10.80
CA ARG A 152 -3.58 -6.45 10.27
C ARG A 152 -4.95 -6.98 9.83
N ASP A 153 -5.89 -6.10 9.59
CA ASP A 153 -7.29 -6.33 9.25
C ASP A 153 -7.50 -6.55 7.75
N SER A 154 -6.91 -7.63 7.21
CA SER A 154 -6.95 -7.95 5.77
C SER A 154 -8.38 -8.02 5.22
N TRP A 155 -9.39 -8.39 6.02
CA TRP A 155 -10.81 -8.39 5.61
C TRP A 155 -11.32 -6.96 5.32
N ARG A 156 -10.85 -5.94 6.05
CA ARG A 156 -11.19 -4.56 5.78
C ARG A 156 -10.61 -4.12 4.44
N TYR A 157 -9.33 -4.43 4.21
CA TYR A 157 -8.70 -4.14 2.92
C TYR A 157 -9.30 -4.97 1.78
N ALA A 158 -9.76 -6.21 2.03
CA ALA A 158 -10.53 -6.97 1.06
C ALA A 158 -11.79 -6.22 0.63
N ASN A 159 -12.52 -5.64 1.57
CA ASN A 159 -13.68 -4.81 1.27
C ASN A 159 -13.32 -3.59 0.41
N TYR A 160 -12.26 -2.87 0.76
CA TYR A 160 -11.81 -1.68 0.01
C TYR A 160 -11.33 -2.03 -1.40
N VAL A 161 -10.47 -3.04 -1.54
CA VAL A 161 -9.97 -3.50 -2.84
C VAL A 161 -11.10 -4.08 -3.69
N GLY A 162 -12.04 -4.80 -3.08
CA GLY A 162 -13.23 -5.32 -3.75
C GLY A 162 -14.12 -4.20 -4.30
N ASN A 163 -14.35 -3.14 -3.53
CA ASN A 163 -15.08 -1.96 -4.00
C ASN A 163 -14.34 -1.23 -5.12
N ALA A 164 -13.02 -1.06 -5.01
CA ALA A 164 -12.20 -0.48 -6.06
C ALA A 164 -12.24 -1.33 -7.36
N PHE A 165 -12.25 -2.65 -7.23
CA PHE A 165 -12.45 -3.56 -8.35
C PHE A 165 -13.81 -3.37 -9.03
N HIS A 166 -14.89 -3.22 -8.26
CA HIS A 166 -16.22 -2.92 -8.81
C HIS A 166 -16.28 -1.54 -9.48
N VAL A 167 -15.51 -0.57 -9.01
CA VAL A 167 -15.35 0.71 -9.72
C VAL A 167 -14.65 0.48 -11.06
N ALA A 168 -13.57 -0.31 -11.09
CA ALA A 168 -12.84 -0.61 -12.33
C ALA A 168 -13.71 -1.29 -13.39
N LEU A 169 -14.65 -2.16 -12.99
CA LEU A 169 -15.59 -2.81 -13.90
C LEU A 169 -16.52 -1.82 -14.63
N LYS A 170 -16.64 -0.57 -14.14
CA LYS A 170 -17.46 0.46 -14.79
C LYS A 170 -16.74 1.24 -15.89
N TYR A 171 -15.44 0.97 -16.08
CA TYR A 171 -14.59 1.62 -17.08
C TYR A 171 -14.23 0.62 -18.19
N PRO A 172 -14.96 0.61 -19.32
CA PRO A 172 -14.72 -0.36 -20.41
C PRO A 172 -13.30 -0.32 -20.95
N GLU A 173 -12.67 0.85 -20.97
CA GLU A 173 -11.31 1.05 -21.45
C GLU A 173 -10.24 0.37 -20.60
N LEU A 174 -10.56 -0.05 -19.38
CA LEU A 174 -9.64 -0.78 -18.52
C LEU A 174 -9.58 -2.28 -18.83
N ASP A 175 -10.47 -2.80 -19.69
CA ASP A 175 -10.59 -4.23 -20.02
C ASP A 175 -10.58 -5.15 -18.80
N VAL A 176 -11.33 -4.75 -17.78
CA VAL A 176 -11.50 -5.51 -16.52
C VAL A 176 -12.79 -6.29 -16.60
N LYS A 177 -12.72 -7.60 -16.34
CA LYS A 177 -13.87 -8.50 -16.28
C LYS A 177 -14.00 -9.09 -14.88
N SER A 178 -15.21 -9.44 -14.49
CA SER A 178 -15.49 -9.98 -13.14
C SER A 178 -14.79 -11.32 -12.86
N ASP A 179 -14.38 -12.04 -13.88
CA ASP A 179 -13.80 -13.39 -13.81
C ASP A 179 -12.31 -13.46 -14.21
N ASN A 180 -11.66 -12.33 -14.58
CA ASN A 180 -10.26 -12.35 -15.01
C ASN A 180 -9.25 -11.75 -13.99
N VAL A 181 -9.73 -11.33 -12.82
CA VAL A 181 -8.90 -10.76 -11.74
C VAL A 181 -9.05 -11.57 -10.47
N LEU A 182 -7.93 -12.01 -9.91
CA LEU A 182 -7.86 -12.64 -8.60
C LEU A 182 -7.33 -11.65 -7.57
N ILE A 183 -8.02 -11.53 -6.44
CA ILE A 183 -7.63 -10.66 -5.33
C ILE A 183 -7.28 -11.53 -4.13
N ILE A 184 -6.07 -11.40 -3.61
CA ILE A 184 -5.53 -12.15 -2.48
C ILE A 184 -5.09 -11.18 -1.39
N LEU A 185 -5.55 -11.41 -0.17
CA LEU A 185 -5.16 -10.61 0.98
C LEU A 185 -4.61 -11.52 2.08
N PRO A 186 -3.29 -11.71 2.13
CA PRO A 186 -2.63 -12.49 3.17
C PRO A 186 -2.91 -11.94 4.56
N LEU A 187 -2.99 -12.82 5.54
CA LEU A 187 -3.12 -12.49 6.95
C LEU A 187 -1.74 -12.48 7.61
N PHE A 188 -1.24 -11.29 7.90
CA PHE A 188 0.01 -11.10 8.64
C PHE A 188 -0.27 -10.83 10.12
N MET A 189 -0.70 -11.86 10.83
CA MET A 189 -1.05 -11.79 12.26
C MET A 189 0.18 -11.73 13.16
N ASN A 190 -0.01 -11.29 14.40
CA ASN A 190 1.07 -11.21 15.38
C ASN A 190 0.74 -11.95 16.68
N GLN A 191 1.63 -11.86 17.67
CA GLN A 191 1.49 -12.56 18.95
C GLN A 191 0.22 -12.19 19.73
N LYS A 192 -0.38 -11.01 19.47
CA LYS A 192 -1.64 -10.60 20.13
C LYS A 192 -2.82 -11.39 19.57
N ASP A 193 -2.83 -11.61 18.25
CA ASP A 193 -3.85 -12.42 17.57
C ASP A 193 -3.70 -13.90 17.92
N GLU A 194 -2.47 -14.38 18.02
CA GLU A 194 -2.14 -15.73 18.47
C GLU A 194 -2.61 -15.98 19.92
N SER A 195 -2.31 -15.07 20.85
CA SER A 195 -2.72 -15.17 22.23
C SER A 195 -4.25 -15.14 22.45
N ARG A 196 -4.98 -14.65 21.47
CA ARG A 196 -6.46 -14.62 21.43
C ARG A 196 -7.07 -15.74 20.59
N HIS A 197 -6.27 -16.68 20.14
CA HIS A 197 -6.69 -17.87 19.39
C HIS A 197 -7.35 -17.58 18.03
N ALA A 198 -7.06 -16.44 17.40
CA ALA A 198 -7.48 -16.18 16.02
C ALA A 198 -6.79 -17.12 15.01
N LEU A 199 -5.57 -17.57 15.34
CA LEU A 199 -4.75 -18.49 14.54
C LEU A 199 -4.80 -19.92 15.06
N ARG A 200 -4.59 -20.88 14.14
CA ARG A 200 -4.32 -22.28 14.44
C ARG A 200 -2.84 -22.48 14.73
N GLU A 201 -2.48 -23.59 15.36
CA GLU A 201 -1.10 -23.89 15.74
C GLU A 201 -0.13 -24.01 14.56
N ASP A 202 -0.63 -24.41 13.39
CA ASP A 202 0.13 -24.55 12.14
C ASP A 202 0.12 -23.28 11.28
N GLU A 203 -0.50 -22.18 11.74
CA GLU A 203 -0.56 -20.93 11.03
C GLU A 203 0.49 -19.92 11.53
N ILE A 204 1.09 -19.20 10.59
CA ILE A 204 2.21 -18.29 10.90
C ILE A 204 1.75 -17.06 11.67
N SER A 205 2.61 -16.64 12.59
CA SER A 205 2.52 -15.34 13.26
C SER A 205 3.86 -14.62 13.27
N PHE A 206 3.83 -13.32 13.53
CA PHE A 206 5.01 -12.44 13.60
C PHE A 206 5.08 -11.72 14.95
N SER A 207 6.22 -11.12 15.27
CA SER A 207 6.37 -10.25 16.45
C SER A 207 6.00 -8.82 16.10
N GLY A 208 5.00 -8.26 16.79
CA GLY A 208 4.56 -6.86 16.61
C GLY A 208 4.21 -6.54 15.15
N SER A 209 4.88 -5.53 14.62
CA SER A 209 4.80 -5.12 13.22
C SER A 209 5.93 -5.68 12.34
N GLY A 210 6.66 -6.68 12.82
CA GLY A 210 7.77 -7.32 12.10
C GLY A 210 7.39 -7.80 10.71
N TRP A 211 6.14 -8.19 10.49
CA TRP A 211 5.61 -8.56 9.18
C TRP A 211 5.81 -7.48 8.12
N SER A 212 5.80 -6.19 8.49
CA SER A 212 5.93 -5.07 7.54
C SER A 212 7.38 -4.71 7.18
N VAL A 213 8.36 -5.37 7.78
CA VAL A 213 9.79 -5.04 7.64
C VAL A 213 10.66 -6.22 7.24
N GLY A 214 10.07 -7.35 6.87
CA GLY A 214 10.81 -8.58 6.59
C GLY A 214 11.24 -9.33 7.85
N GLY A 215 10.53 -9.14 8.96
CA GLY A 215 10.74 -9.88 10.19
C GLY A 215 10.41 -11.37 10.02
N THR A 216 11.06 -12.21 10.83
CA THR A 216 10.91 -13.65 10.74
C THR A 216 9.63 -14.16 11.38
N VAL A 217 9.14 -15.32 10.91
CA VAL A 217 8.03 -16.05 11.50
C VAL A 217 8.33 -16.33 12.97
N ARG A 218 7.36 -16.06 13.85
CA ARG A 218 7.43 -16.29 15.29
C ARG A 218 6.93 -17.69 15.64
N GLN A 219 5.80 -18.08 15.07
CA GLN A 219 5.18 -19.41 15.17
C GLN A 219 4.73 -19.86 13.77
N PRO A 220 4.77 -21.17 13.49
CA PRO A 220 5.42 -22.24 14.28
C PRO A 220 6.94 -22.07 14.36
N ARG A 221 7.54 -22.46 15.48
CA ARG A 221 8.97 -22.20 15.78
C ARG A 221 9.95 -22.83 14.80
N GLU A 222 9.58 -23.92 14.20
CA GLU A 222 10.40 -24.67 13.22
C GLU A 222 10.66 -23.84 11.95
N PHE A 223 9.82 -22.84 11.69
CA PHE A 223 9.84 -22.00 10.49
C PHE A 223 10.34 -20.58 10.72
N ARG A 224 11.04 -20.34 11.83
CA ARG A 224 11.64 -19.03 12.16
C ARG A 224 12.69 -18.52 11.16
N HIS A 225 13.16 -19.35 10.28
CA HIS A 225 14.05 -18.96 9.19
C HIS A 225 13.33 -18.21 8.06
N LEU A 226 12.00 -18.34 7.95
CA LEU A 226 11.20 -17.65 6.97
C LEU A 226 10.89 -16.22 7.45
N SER A 227 11.06 -15.25 6.56
CA SER A 227 10.59 -13.88 6.77
C SER A 227 9.21 -13.65 6.17
N SER A 228 8.58 -12.51 6.50
CA SER A 228 7.33 -12.10 5.85
C SER A 228 7.50 -11.89 4.34
N PHE A 229 8.71 -11.59 3.88
CA PHE A 229 9.01 -11.45 2.46
C PHE A 229 9.13 -12.81 1.76
N ASP A 230 9.70 -13.83 2.42
CA ASP A 230 9.63 -15.21 1.94
C ASP A 230 8.19 -15.70 1.83
N VAL A 231 7.33 -15.32 2.78
CA VAL A 231 5.88 -15.64 2.72
C VAL A 231 5.23 -14.98 1.50
N MET A 232 5.55 -13.72 1.22
CA MET A 232 5.03 -13.03 0.02
C MET A 232 5.53 -13.70 -1.26
N ASP A 233 6.79 -14.12 -1.30
CA ASP A 233 7.33 -14.90 -2.42
C ASP A 233 6.49 -16.17 -2.69
N LYS A 234 6.04 -16.87 -1.63
CA LYS A 234 5.21 -18.07 -1.80
C LYS A 234 3.87 -17.78 -2.46
N TYR A 235 3.25 -16.63 -2.19
CA TYR A 235 2.04 -16.21 -2.91
C TYR A 235 2.32 -15.93 -4.39
N ILE A 236 3.44 -15.26 -4.68
CA ILE A 236 3.83 -14.98 -6.06
C ILE A 236 4.19 -16.27 -6.80
N ASP A 237 4.96 -17.16 -6.17
CA ASP A 237 5.35 -18.46 -6.74
C ASP A 237 4.09 -19.31 -7.06
N MET A 238 3.08 -19.33 -6.17
CA MET A 238 1.80 -19.99 -6.41
C MET A 238 1.09 -19.41 -7.64
N LEU A 239 1.06 -18.07 -7.75
CA LEU A 239 0.42 -17.39 -8.88
C LEU A 239 1.17 -17.57 -10.19
N MET A 240 2.49 -17.71 -10.14
CA MET A 240 3.34 -17.94 -11.32
C MET A 240 3.29 -19.39 -11.82
N ASP A 241 2.71 -20.32 -11.07
CA ASP A 241 2.52 -21.70 -11.49
C ASP A 241 1.53 -21.78 -12.68
N LYS A 242 2.09 -21.98 -13.86
CA LYS A 242 1.32 -22.07 -15.11
C LYS A 242 0.41 -23.29 -15.20
N ASN A 243 0.62 -24.33 -14.37
CA ASN A 243 -0.31 -25.45 -14.26
C ASN A 243 -1.61 -25.03 -13.58
N GLN A 244 -1.54 -24.08 -12.63
CA GLN A 244 -2.70 -23.54 -11.92
C GLN A 244 -3.26 -22.32 -12.64
N PHE A 245 -2.44 -21.35 -13.03
CA PHE A 245 -2.82 -20.08 -13.62
C PHE A 245 -2.19 -19.89 -15.00
N PRO A 246 -2.60 -20.66 -16.03
CA PRO A 246 -1.95 -20.66 -17.35
C PRO A 246 -1.98 -19.29 -18.04
N ASN A 247 -3.00 -18.49 -17.79
CA ASN A 247 -3.24 -17.21 -18.47
C ASN A 247 -2.82 -15.98 -17.65
N LEU A 248 -2.28 -16.17 -16.45
CA LEU A 248 -1.84 -15.06 -15.61
C LEU A 248 -0.65 -14.33 -16.25
N LYS A 249 -0.79 -13.02 -16.39
CA LYS A 249 0.19 -12.13 -17.06
C LYS A 249 0.73 -11.06 -16.11
N LYS A 250 -0.04 -10.69 -15.07
CA LYS A 250 0.28 -9.58 -14.19
C LYS A 250 -0.06 -9.90 -12.75
N ILE A 251 0.89 -9.60 -11.85
CA ILE A 251 0.71 -9.64 -10.41
C ILE A 251 1.04 -8.27 -9.86
N VAL A 252 0.13 -7.67 -9.12
CA VAL A 252 0.40 -6.43 -8.38
C VAL A 252 0.47 -6.74 -6.90
N VAL A 253 1.62 -6.46 -6.28
CA VAL A 253 1.78 -6.48 -4.83
C VAL A 253 1.55 -5.07 -4.32
N GLY A 254 0.48 -4.86 -3.57
CA GLY A 254 0.07 -3.53 -3.14
C GLY A 254 -0.15 -3.41 -1.65
N GLY A 255 -0.28 -2.19 -1.16
CA GLY A 255 -0.67 -1.88 0.21
C GLY A 255 -0.89 -0.38 0.41
N HIS A 256 -1.72 -0.05 1.39
CA HIS A 256 -1.96 1.33 1.82
C HIS A 256 -1.41 1.54 3.24
N SER A 257 -0.96 2.75 3.57
CA SER A 257 -0.46 3.08 4.92
C SER A 257 0.72 2.20 5.35
N MET A 258 0.60 1.42 6.43
CA MET A 258 1.64 0.46 6.84
C MET A 258 1.81 -0.68 5.81
N GLY A 259 0.74 -1.07 5.13
CA GLY A 259 0.80 -2.02 4.02
C GLY A 259 1.60 -1.46 2.82
N ALA A 260 1.51 -0.14 2.58
CA ALA A 260 2.35 0.52 1.57
C ALA A 260 3.83 0.50 1.95
N GLN A 261 4.15 0.70 3.25
CA GLN A 261 5.52 0.55 3.72
C GLN A 261 6.03 -0.88 3.51
N ALA A 262 5.18 -1.90 3.76
CA ALA A 262 5.54 -3.30 3.52
C ALA A 262 5.76 -3.58 2.04
N SER A 263 4.88 -3.09 1.16
CA SER A 263 4.99 -3.23 -0.30
C SER A 263 6.27 -2.57 -0.83
N LEU A 264 6.56 -1.33 -0.41
CA LEU A 264 7.78 -0.60 -0.79
C LEU A 264 9.05 -1.33 -0.32
N ARG A 265 9.08 -1.76 0.95
CA ARG A 265 10.21 -2.49 1.52
C ARG A 265 10.46 -3.83 0.83
N TYR A 266 9.38 -4.52 0.51
CA TYR A 266 9.47 -5.77 -0.23
C TYR A 266 9.97 -5.53 -1.66
N ALA A 267 9.43 -4.53 -2.38
CA ALA A 267 9.93 -4.13 -3.69
C ALA A 267 11.44 -3.77 -3.65
N PHE A 268 11.86 -3.12 -2.55
CA PHE A 268 13.25 -2.69 -2.38
C PHE A 268 14.23 -3.86 -2.26
N VAL A 269 13.83 -4.94 -1.61
CA VAL A 269 14.71 -6.08 -1.31
C VAL A 269 14.44 -7.33 -2.13
N ARG A 270 13.34 -7.38 -2.88
CA ARG A 270 13.02 -8.52 -3.74
C ARG A 270 14.01 -8.60 -4.90
N ASP A 271 14.45 -9.82 -5.21
CA ASP A 271 15.36 -10.11 -6.30
C ASP A 271 14.98 -11.47 -6.93
N LYS A 272 14.07 -11.42 -7.88
CA LYS A 272 13.63 -12.56 -8.68
C LYS A 272 13.39 -12.10 -10.12
N PRO A 273 14.47 -11.82 -10.85
CA PRO A 273 14.42 -11.19 -12.18
C PRO A 273 13.61 -12.00 -13.20
N GLU A 274 13.54 -13.31 -13.04
CA GLU A 274 12.71 -14.18 -13.89
C GLU A 274 11.19 -13.91 -13.79
N GLN A 275 10.77 -13.25 -12.71
CA GLN A 275 9.37 -12.91 -12.46
C GLN A 275 9.06 -11.41 -12.65
N ASP A 276 10.07 -10.56 -12.82
CA ASP A 276 9.93 -9.10 -12.83
C ASP A 276 9.05 -8.58 -13.97
N HIS A 277 8.97 -9.31 -15.09
CA HIS A 277 8.08 -8.97 -16.18
C HIS A 277 6.59 -9.00 -15.78
N ALA A 278 6.22 -9.85 -14.83
CA ALA A 278 4.84 -10.02 -14.37
C ALA A 278 4.53 -9.28 -13.06
N VAL A 279 5.55 -9.06 -12.20
CA VAL A 279 5.36 -8.50 -10.85
C VAL A 279 5.54 -6.99 -10.86
N LYS A 280 4.55 -6.28 -10.29
CA LYS A 280 4.54 -4.82 -10.15
C LYS A 280 4.17 -4.47 -8.71
N PHE A 281 4.52 -3.26 -8.27
CA PHE A 281 4.27 -2.82 -6.90
C PHE A 281 3.41 -1.57 -6.87
N TRP A 282 2.43 -1.56 -5.97
CA TRP A 282 1.62 -0.39 -5.68
C TRP A 282 1.84 0.08 -4.24
N VAL A 283 2.11 1.38 -4.05
CA VAL A 283 2.50 1.98 -2.78
C VAL A 283 1.60 3.18 -2.51
N GLY A 284 0.58 3.01 -1.67
CA GLY A 284 -0.40 4.04 -1.35
C GLY A 284 -0.16 4.68 0.03
N ASN A 285 0.21 5.95 0.08
CA ASN A 285 0.34 6.76 1.30
C ASN A 285 1.18 6.11 2.42
N PRO A 286 2.42 5.67 2.19
CA PRO A 286 3.24 5.08 3.24
C PRO A 286 3.58 6.12 4.33
N GLY A 287 3.67 5.66 5.57
CA GLY A 287 4.03 6.53 6.71
C GLY A 287 5.49 6.97 6.72
N ALA A 288 6.37 6.25 6.04
CA ALA A 288 7.79 6.55 5.82
C ALA A 288 8.32 5.71 4.65
N TYR A 289 9.47 6.11 4.11
CA TYR A 289 10.10 5.53 2.94
C TYR A 289 11.45 4.86 3.29
N VAL A 290 11.86 3.90 2.45
CA VAL A 290 13.24 3.43 2.40
C VAL A 290 14.03 4.43 1.54
N TRP A 291 15.08 5.03 2.07
CA TRP A 291 15.90 5.98 1.35
C TRP A 291 17.05 5.28 0.63
N LEU A 292 17.42 5.82 -0.52
CA LEU A 292 18.43 5.23 -1.40
C LEU A 292 19.86 5.53 -0.94
N ASN A 293 20.02 6.56 -0.10
CA ASN A 293 21.29 7.05 0.41
C ASN A 293 21.14 7.59 1.83
N ASP A 294 22.21 8.08 2.42
CA ASP A 294 22.27 8.62 3.78
C ASP A 294 21.82 10.09 3.91
N LYS A 295 21.49 10.75 2.79
CA LYS A 295 21.01 12.14 2.81
C LYS A 295 19.57 12.20 3.28
N ARG A 296 19.24 13.24 4.06
CA ARG A 296 17.87 13.51 4.53
C ARG A 296 17.56 15.00 4.44
N PRO A 297 16.30 15.38 4.16
CA PRO A 297 15.93 16.79 4.07
C PRO A 297 15.96 17.51 5.42
N PHE A 298 15.84 16.78 6.54
CA PHE A 298 15.83 17.34 7.88
C PHE A 298 17.02 16.83 8.70
N SER A 299 17.40 17.61 9.76
CA SER A 299 18.57 17.35 10.57
C SER A 299 18.57 15.97 11.24
N THR A 300 19.62 15.19 11.00
CA THR A 300 19.82 13.84 11.55
C THR A 300 20.58 13.82 12.87
N LYS A 301 21.03 14.98 13.39
CA LYS A 301 21.93 15.11 14.57
C LYS A 301 21.45 14.37 15.82
N LYS A 302 20.14 14.22 16.01
CA LYS A 302 19.53 13.54 17.16
C LYS A 302 18.96 12.17 16.83
N CYS A 303 19.25 11.61 15.65
CA CYS A 303 18.70 10.35 15.18
C CYS A 303 19.78 9.43 14.61
N ARG A 304 20.46 8.70 15.48
CA ARG A 304 21.60 7.84 15.10
C ARG A 304 21.27 6.74 14.09
N ASN A 305 20.04 6.21 14.15
CA ASN A 305 19.62 5.06 13.32
C ASN A 305 18.71 5.49 12.15
N TYR A 306 18.80 6.75 11.73
CA TYR A 306 17.93 7.30 10.69
C TYR A 306 18.07 6.57 9.34
N ASP A 307 19.25 6.02 9.06
CA ASP A 307 19.57 5.34 7.80
C ASP A 307 19.72 3.81 7.96
N SER A 308 19.24 3.28 9.09
CA SER A 308 19.12 1.84 9.29
C SER A 308 17.78 1.34 8.71
N TRP A 309 17.74 0.07 8.31
CA TRP A 309 16.49 -0.58 7.91
C TRP A 309 15.42 -0.47 9.02
N PRO A 310 14.19 -0.13 8.70
CA PRO A 310 13.57 -0.06 7.39
C PRO A 310 13.46 1.36 6.79
N TYR A 311 14.28 2.31 7.21
CA TYR A 311 14.26 3.70 6.75
C TYR A 311 15.41 4.05 5.81
N GLY A 312 16.44 3.24 5.77
CA GLY A 312 17.62 3.35 4.94
C GLY A 312 18.35 2.02 4.88
N ILE A 313 19.52 2.02 4.30
CA ILE A 313 20.24 0.81 3.88
C ILE A 313 21.74 0.82 4.23
N SER A 314 22.27 1.89 4.82
CA SER A 314 23.71 2.04 5.05
C SER A 314 24.25 1.12 6.14
N ASP A 315 23.39 0.59 7.04
CA ASP A 315 23.77 -0.43 8.00
C ASP A 315 23.33 -1.84 7.55
N PRO A 316 24.22 -2.63 6.92
CA PRO A 316 23.89 -3.96 6.39
C PRO A 316 23.40 -4.93 7.47
N LYS A 317 23.76 -4.71 8.75
CA LYS A 317 23.34 -5.59 9.86
C LYS A 317 21.85 -5.47 10.14
N THR A 318 21.25 -4.34 9.83
CA THR A 318 19.81 -4.08 10.04
C THR A 318 18.94 -4.60 8.88
N ILE A 319 19.52 -4.81 7.69
CA ILE A 319 18.83 -5.38 6.54
C ILE A 319 18.32 -6.78 6.89
N PRO A 320 17.05 -7.12 6.58
CA PRO A 320 16.50 -8.43 6.92
C PRO A 320 17.30 -9.57 6.30
N ALA A 321 17.34 -10.71 6.97
CA ALA A 321 18.06 -11.90 6.52
C ALA A 321 17.70 -12.30 5.08
N TYR A 322 16.45 -12.07 4.68
CA TYR A 322 15.95 -12.26 3.31
C TYR A 322 16.84 -11.65 2.23
N ALA A 323 17.43 -10.48 2.48
CA ALA A 323 18.20 -9.76 1.46
C ALA A 323 19.65 -9.41 1.88
N ARG A 324 20.03 -9.64 3.13
CA ARG A 324 21.31 -9.18 3.67
C ARG A 324 22.53 -9.64 2.85
N HIS A 325 22.51 -10.89 2.38
CA HIS A 325 23.60 -11.46 1.58
C HIS A 325 23.74 -10.85 0.19
N ARG A 326 22.68 -10.17 -0.31
CA ARG A 326 22.64 -9.52 -1.62
C ARG A 326 22.86 -8.01 -1.56
N ALA A 327 22.90 -7.43 -0.37
CA ALA A 327 22.87 -5.97 -0.21
C ALA A 327 24.09 -5.26 -0.85
N GLY A 328 25.22 -5.93 -0.93
CA GLY A 328 26.45 -5.28 -1.36
C GLY A 328 26.95 -4.27 -0.33
N LYS A 329 27.93 -3.46 -0.72
CA LYS A 329 28.45 -2.40 0.14
C LYS A 329 27.39 -1.30 0.28
N ASN A 330 27.05 -0.96 1.52
CA ASN A 330 26.06 0.10 1.84
C ASN A 330 24.71 -0.05 1.13
N GLY A 331 24.29 -1.28 0.83
CA GLY A 331 23.00 -1.53 0.21
C GLY A 331 22.88 -1.18 -1.28
N SER A 332 23.96 -0.80 -1.95
CA SER A 332 23.94 -0.31 -3.34
C SER A 332 23.27 -1.26 -4.32
N LYS A 333 23.49 -2.58 -4.19
CA LYS A 333 22.86 -3.57 -5.06
C LYS A 333 21.35 -3.67 -4.87
N LEU A 334 20.84 -3.36 -3.68
CA LEU A 334 19.39 -3.29 -3.44
C LEU A 334 18.79 -2.08 -4.14
N VAL A 335 19.49 -0.94 -4.15
CA VAL A 335 19.07 0.26 -4.90
C VAL A 335 19.01 -0.03 -6.39
N GLU A 336 20.08 -0.57 -6.96
CA GLU A 336 20.15 -0.91 -8.40
C GLU A 336 19.01 -1.86 -8.81
N ASN A 337 18.68 -2.82 -7.96
CA ASN A 337 17.60 -3.75 -8.21
C ASN A 337 16.22 -3.08 -8.09
N PHE A 338 16.02 -2.26 -7.04
CA PHE A 338 14.76 -1.53 -6.82
C PHE A 338 14.42 -0.61 -7.99
N LEU A 339 15.40 0.10 -8.56
CA LEU A 339 15.21 1.01 -9.69
C LEU A 339 14.71 0.31 -10.96
N LYS A 340 14.87 -1.00 -11.07
CA LYS A 340 14.37 -1.81 -12.21
C LYS A 340 12.92 -2.25 -12.04
N HIS A 341 12.44 -2.30 -10.80
CA HIS A 341 11.07 -2.73 -10.52
C HIS A 341 10.05 -1.70 -11.01
N ARG A 342 8.89 -2.18 -11.45
CA ARG A 342 7.75 -1.31 -11.75
C ARG A 342 7.02 -0.96 -10.48
N VAL A 343 7.13 0.29 -10.05
CA VAL A 343 6.52 0.80 -8.82
C VAL A 343 5.60 1.99 -9.13
N HIS A 344 4.37 1.90 -8.64
CA HIS A 344 3.41 2.99 -8.72
C HIS A 344 3.15 3.57 -7.34
N PHE A 345 3.36 4.87 -7.18
CA PHE A 345 3.09 5.60 -5.96
C PHE A 345 1.75 6.34 -6.07
N ALA A 346 0.87 6.13 -5.09
CA ALA A 346 -0.35 6.90 -4.92
C ALA A 346 -0.18 7.79 -3.68
N VAL A 347 -0.22 9.11 -3.89
CA VAL A 347 0.11 10.11 -2.87
C VAL A 347 -1.06 11.08 -2.72
N SER A 348 -1.77 10.98 -1.61
CA SER A 348 -2.91 11.85 -1.30
C SER A 348 -2.43 13.23 -0.89
N LEU A 349 -2.94 14.28 -1.58
CA LEU A 349 -2.47 15.65 -1.39
C LEU A 349 -2.93 16.30 -0.08
N ASP A 350 -3.97 15.76 0.57
CA ASP A 350 -4.44 16.21 1.88
C ASP A 350 -3.97 15.31 3.04
N ASP A 351 -2.99 14.40 2.78
CA ASP A 351 -2.46 13.52 3.84
C ASP A 351 -1.41 14.21 4.72
N ASN A 352 -1.88 15.13 5.56
CA ASN A 352 -1.05 15.90 6.48
C ASN A 352 -0.77 15.19 7.83
N GLY A 353 -1.14 13.91 7.95
CA GLY A 353 -0.84 13.13 9.14
C GLY A 353 0.65 12.88 9.32
N HIS A 354 1.10 12.77 10.59
CA HIS A 354 2.52 12.56 10.91
C HIS A 354 3.11 11.22 10.45
N GLY A 355 2.27 10.22 10.17
CA GLY A 355 2.76 8.88 9.81
C GLY A 355 3.57 8.24 10.92
N VAL A 356 4.77 7.76 10.62
CA VAL A 356 5.69 7.18 11.60
C VAL A 356 6.23 8.27 12.51
N SER A 357 6.07 8.11 13.84
CA SER A 357 6.38 9.13 14.85
C SER A 357 7.80 9.05 15.43
N ASN A 358 8.62 8.07 15.03
CA ASN A 358 10.00 7.99 15.50
C ASN A 358 10.93 8.99 14.76
N CYS A 359 12.14 9.16 15.27
CA CYS A 359 13.08 10.13 14.69
C CYS A 359 13.45 9.82 13.24
N ALA A 360 13.54 8.55 12.86
CA ALA A 360 13.88 8.16 11.49
C ALA A 360 12.79 8.53 10.47
N GLY A 361 11.52 8.50 10.88
CA GLY A 361 10.41 9.06 10.10
C GLY A 361 10.44 10.59 10.06
N SER A 362 10.74 11.23 11.19
CA SER A 362 10.73 12.70 11.31
C SER A 362 11.80 13.39 10.45
N VAL A 363 12.97 12.77 10.26
CA VAL A 363 14.03 13.32 9.40
C VAL A 363 13.72 13.22 7.90
N GLN A 364 12.69 12.47 7.53
CA GLN A 364 12.15 12.40 6.16
C GLN A 364 11.16 13.53 5.87
N GLY A 365 10.53 14.10 6.90
CA GLY A 365 9.53 15.15 6.80
C GLY A 365 8.52 15.13 7.95
N PRO A 366 7.85 16.25 8.24
CA PRO A 366 6.88 16.36 9.32
C PRO A 366 5.57 15.61 9.06
N THR A 367 5.16 15.47 7.81
CA THR A 367 3.91 14.84 7.41
C THR A 367 4.14 13.79 6.32
N ARG A 368 3.15 12.91 6.08
CA ARG A 368 3.25 11.88 5.02
C ARG A 368 3.43 12.49 3.65
N ILE A 369 2.65 13.54 3.33
CA ILE A 369 2.76 14.21 2.04
C ILE A 369 4.13 14.89 1.86
N CYS A 370 4.67 15.52 2.90
CA CYS A 370 6.02 16.09 2.86
C CYS A 370 7.07 15.00 2.62
N ARG A 371 6.98 13.87 3.34
CA ARG A 371 7.89 12.72 3.15
C ARG A 371 7.83 12.15 1.74
N ALA A 372 6.62 12.06 1.18
CA ALA A 372 6.43 11.61 -0.20
C ALA A 372 7.13 12.55 -1.19
N ALA A 373 6.85 13.85 -1.08
CA ALA A 373 7.41 14.85 -1.99
C ALA A 373 8.94 14.95 -1.87
N GLU A 374 9.47 14.99 -0.64
CA GLU A 374 10.92 14.99 -0.39
C GLU A 374 11.59 13.73 -0.93
N TRP A 375 10.99 12.56 -0.73
CA TRP A 375 11.52 11.32 -1.24
C TRP A 375 11.55 11.30 -2.78
N ILE A 376 10.49 11.75 -3.45
CA ILE A 376 10.42 11.82 -4.91
C ILE A 376 11.47 12.81 -5.45
N VAL A 377 11.61 13.98 -4.85
CA VAL A 377 12.61 14.97 -5.25
C VAL A 377 14.03 14.44 -5.08
N GLN A 378 14.32 13.85 -3.91
CA GLN A 378 15.65 13.28 -3.63
C GLN A 378 15.96 12.07 -4.51
N HIS A 379 14.95 11.28 -4.85
CA HIS A 379 15.10 10.10 -5.70
C HIS A 379 15.30 10.46 -7.18
N GLY A 380 14.69 11.54 -7.66
CA GLY A 380 14.70 11.93 -9.06
C GLY A 380 15.64 13.06 -9.42
N ASN A 381 16.35 13.65 -8.46
CA ASN A 381 17.20 14.82 -8.70
C ASN A 381 18.55 14.71 -7.98
N THR A 382 19.19 13.56 -8.06
CA THR A 382 20.55 13.37 -7.54
C THR A 382 21.55 13.19 -8.66
N THR A 383 22.81 13.47 -8.40
CA THR A 383 23.90 13.14 -9.33
C THR A 383 24.07 11.65 -9.58
N GLU A 384 23.44 10.83 -8.74
CA GLU A 384 23.57 9.36 -8.75
C GLU A 384 22.38 8.68 -9.41
N TYR A 385 21.17 9.31 -9.34
CA TYR A 385 19.91 8.70 -9.81
C TYR A 385 19.03 9.74 -10.50
N GLU A 386 18.47 9.36 -11.63
CA GLU A 386 17.34 10.02 -12.27
C GLU A 386 16.06 9.27 -11.95
N TRP A 387 14.91 9.95 -12.03
CA TRP A 387 13.62 9.29 -11.85
C TRP A 387 13.45 8.20 -12.91
N PRO A 388 13.31 6.91 -12.52
CA PRO A 388 13.28 5.84 -13.51
C PRO A 388 11.91 5.75 -14.21
N ASP A 389 11.91 5.43 -15.49
CA ASP A 389 10.69 5.22 -16.29
C ASP A 389 9.79 4.11 -15.73
N SER A 390 10.37 3.19 -14.97
CA SER A 390 9.65 2.12 -14.28
C SER A 390 8.81 2.61 -13.09
N HIS A 391 9.06 3.83 -12.58
CA HIS A 391 8.35 4.40 -11.45
C HIS A 391 7.36 5.47 -11.90
N THR A 392 6.12 5.35 -11.44
CA THR A 392 5.06 6.32 -11.75
C THR A 392 4.41 6.86 -10.47
N VAL A 393 3.87 8.06 -10.54
CA VAL A 393 3.23 8.72 -9.41
C VAL A 393 1.85 9.25 -9.82
N ASN A 394 0.84 8.99 -8.98
CA ASN A 394 -0.38 9.78 -8.98
C ASN A 394 -0.45 10.58 -7.67
N PHE A 395 -0.59 11.90 -7.79
CA PHE A 395 -1.04 12.75 -6.70
C PHE A 395 -2.56 12.83 -6.73
N LEU A 396 -3.21 12.65 -5.56
CA LEU A 396 -4.67 12.54 -5.45
C LEU A 396 -5.24 13.80 -4.80
N PRO A 397 -5.86 14.71 -5.60
CA PRO A 397 -6.47 15.92 -5.07
C PRO A 397 -7.64 15.65 -4.14
N GLY A 398 -7.73 16.38 -3.02
CA GLY A 398 -8.83 16.31 -2.06
C GLY A 398 -8.91 15.00 -1.26
N VAL A 399 -7.90 14.15 -1.35
CA VAL A 399 -7.82 12.89 -0.59
C VAL A 399 -6.83 13.04 0.55
N SER A 400 -7.25 12.65 1.75
CA SER A 400 -6.36 12.55 2.92
C SER A 400 -5.87 11.10 3.12
N HIS A 401 -5.59 10.69 4.35
CA HIS A 401 -5.17 9.31 4.64
C HIS A 401 -6.35 8.32 4.62
N GLN A 402 -7.04 8.25 3.48
CA GLN A 402 -8.27 7.47 3.32
C GLN A 402 -8.00 6.23 2.46
N ASP A 403 -8.37 5.06 2.99
CA ASP A 403 -8.10 3.78 2.33
C ASP A 403 -8.87 3.67 1.00
N TYR A 404 -10.20 3.70 1.04
CA TYR A 404 -11.02 3.46 -0.14
C TYR A 404 -10.90 4.55 -1.22
N PRO A 405 -10.94 5.86 -0.91
CA PRO A 405 -10.73 6.90 -1.92
C PRO A 405 -9.39 6.78 -2.66
N THR A 406 -8.32 6.41 -1.96
CA THR A 406 -7.02 6.17 -2.58
C THR A 406 -7.04 4.96 -3.52
N LEU A 407 -7.74 3.89 -3.13
CA LEU A 407 -7.85 2.66 -3.92
C LEU A 407 -8.78 2.80 -5.13
N ALA A 408 -9.88 3.54 -4.98
CA ALA A 408 -10.87 3.75 -6.03
C ALA A 408 -10.48 4.84 -7.04
N TYR A 409 -9.39 5.56 -6.81
CA TYR A 409 -8.87 6.57 -7.73
C TYR A 409 -8.55 5.97 -9.10
N TYR A 410 -8.87 6.69 -10.19
CA TYR A 410 -8.75 6.14 -11.55
C TYR A 410 -7.34 5.61 -11.87
N GLY A 411 -6.28 6.36 -11.55
CA GLY A 411 -4.91 5.91 -11.76
C GLY A 411 -4.58 4.64 -10.97
N THR A 412 -5.09 4.52 -9.75
CA THR A 412 -4.93 3.31 -8.92
C THR A 412 -5.65 2.11 -9.54
N ILE A 413 -6.95 2.23 -9.85
CA ILE A 413 -7.71 1.09 -10.43
C ILE A 413 -7.16 0.65 -11.78
N LYS A 414 -6.69 1.61 -12.59
CA LYS A 414 -5.97 1.34 -13.84
C LYS A 414 -4.71 0.53 -13.57
N PHE A 415 -3.88 0.94 -12.62
CA PHE A 415 -2.65 0.23 -12.30
C PHE A 415 -2.92 -1.16 -11.70
N LEU A 416 -3.88 -1.28 -10.77
CA LEU A 416 -4.19 -2.55 -10.10
C LEU A 416 -4.81 -3.57 -11.06
N PHE A 417 -5.78 -3.17 -11.86
CA PHE A 417 -6.71 -4.11 -12.51
C PHE A 417 -6.63 -4.16 -14.03
N SER A 418 -6.12 -3.14 -14.74
CA SER A 418 -6.03 -3.18 -16.21
C SER A 418 -4.93 -4.13 -16.71
N PRO A 419 -4.95 -4.55 -17.99
CA PRO A 419 -3.84 -5.26 -18.63
C PRO A 419 -2.51 -4.55 -18.49
N CYS A 420 -1.43 -5.26 -18.81
CA CYS A 420 -0.10 -4.66 -18.87
C CYS A 420 -0.04 -3.66 -20.03
N HIS A 421 0.19 -2.42 -19.70
CA HIS A 421 0.68 -1.37 -20.59
C HIS A 421 2.07 -0.97 -20.13
#